data_370d85f6ac15e8acf9a57a7007876fc2
#
_entry.id   370d85f6ac15e8acf9a57a7007876fc2
#
_cell.length_a   1.000
_cell.length_b   1.000
_cell.length_c   1.000
_cell.angle_alpha   90.00
_cell.angle_beta   90.00
_cell.angle_gamma   90.00
#
_symmetry.space_group_name_H-M   'P 1'
#
loop_
_entity.id
_entity.type
_entity.pdbx_description
1 polymer ?
#
loop_
_entity_poly.entity_id
_entity_poly.type
_entity_poly.pdbx_seq_one_letter_code
_entity_poly.pdbx_strand_id
1 'polypeptide(L)'
;MDILLERVDFHQIATELVKKAGLNSKIQFINTGDNKADYNVEKDTIRIKPTSRFKDFLVTVFHEIDHAKDAQRMGKERYKKAYEIEMNKAVQNGGDAHDDNYYEKKAEKYGRKMAKDYLRINRKNIYWKN
;
A
#
# COMPACT_ATOMS: atom_id res chain seq x y z
N MET A 1 0.77 -3.67 -25.33
CA MET A 1 1.73 -4.73 -25.55
C MET A 1 2.07 -5.44 -24.27
N ASP A 2 1.80 -6.71 -24.27
CA ASP A 2 1.87 -7.46 -23.01
C ASP A 2 3.28 -7.92 -22.65
N ILE A 3 4.18 -7.98 -23.63
CA ILE A 3 5.54 -8.45 -23.40
C ILE A 3 6.25 -7.64 -22.33
N LEU A 4 6.09 -6.32 -22.34
CA LEU A 4 6.72 -5.49 -21.32
C LEU A 4 6.11 -5.74 -19.94
N LEU A 5 4.77 -5.85 -19.87
CA LEU A 5 4.07 -6.11 -18.61
C LEU A 5 4.43 -7.47 -18.04
N GLU A 6 4.60 -8.48 -18.91
CA GLU A 6 5.02 -9.81 -18.47
C GLU A 6 6.40 -9.82 -17.84
N ARG A 7 7.24 -8.83 -18.16
CA ARG A 7 8.58 -8.72 -17.60
C ARG A 7 8.64 -7.83 -16.38
N VAL A 8 7.52 -7.23 -15.99
CA VAL A 8 7.48 -6.39 -14.80
C VAL A 8 7.53 -7.29 -13.57
N ASP A 9 8.56 -7.09 -12.77
CA ASP A 9 8.69 -7.79 -11.51
C ASP A 9 8.03 -6.95 -10.42
N PHE A 10 6.79 -7.28 -10.10
CA PHE A 10 6.01 -6.54 -9.10
C PHE A 10 6.67 -6.58 -7.72
N HIS A 11 7.27 -7.70 -7.37
CA HIS A 11 7.96 -7.82 -6.09
C HIS A 11 9.15 -6.86 -6.02
N GLN A 12 9.93 -6.79 -7.08
CA GLN A 12 11.07 -5.89 -7.15
C GLN A 12 10.63 -4.43 -7.07
N ILE A 13 9.58 -4.06 -7.81
CA ILE A 13 9.04 -2.70 -7.79
C ILE A 13 8.57 -2.34 -6.39
N ALA A 14 7.79 -3.21 -5.74
CA ALA A 14 7.31 -2.97 -4.39
C ALA A 14 8.47 -2.78 -3.42
N THR A 15 9.50 -3.62 -3.51
CA THR A 15 10.68 -3.53 -2.66
C THR A 15 11.40 -2.20 -2.85
N GLU A 16 11.55 -1.76 -4.09
CA GLU A 16 12.19 -0.48 -4.39
C GLU A 16 11.38 0.70 -3.87
N LEU A 17 10.06 0.65 -3.98
CA LEU A 17 9.19 1.71 -3.48
C LEU A 17 9.26 1.80 -1.95
N VAL A 18 9.31 0.68 -1.27
CA VAL A 18 9.48 0.63 0.18
C VAL A 18 10.80 1.29 0.59
N LYS A 19 11.89 0.95 -0.09
CA LYS A 19 13.20 1.54 0.18
C LYS A 19 13.22 3.04 -0.05
N LYS A 20 12.62 3.50 -1.14
CA LYS A 20 12.55 4.93 -1.45
C LYS A 20 11.76 5.69 -0.40
N ALA A 21 10.81 5.04 0.26
CA ALA A 21 10.04 5.63 1.35
C ALA A 21 10.81 5.66 2.68
N GLY A 22 12.05 5.16 2.71
CA GLY A 22 12.87 5.12 3.92
C GLY A 22 12.47 4.01 4.87
N LEU A 23 11.86 2.95 4.37
CA LEU A 23 11.35 1.85 5.18
C LEU A 23 12.19 0.58 4.98
N ASN A 24 12.12 -0.32 5.95
CA ASN A 24 12.71 -1.64 5.88
C ASN A 24 11.65 -2.75 5.89
N SER A 25 10.40 -2.39 5.66
CA SER A 25 9.28 -3.33 5.65
C SER A 25 9.49 -4.41 4.59
N LYS A 26 9.10 -5.63 4.94
CA LYS A 26 9.17 -6.76 4.01
C LYS A 26 7.94 -6.76 3.10
N ILE A 27 8.12 -7.30 1.89
CA ILE A 27 7.03 -7.50 0.95
C ILE A 27 6.76 -8.99 0.82
N GLN A 28 5.49 -9.37 0.89
CA GLN A 28 5.07 -10.74 0.74
C GLN A 28 3.82 -10.82 -0.15
N PHE A 29 3.88 -11.63 -1.19
CA PHE A 29 2.71 -11.89 -2.04
C PHE A 29 2.03 -13.15 -1.53
N ILE A 30 0.81 -12.97 -0.99
CA ILE A 30 0.03 -14.09 -0.48
C ILE A 30 -1.46 -13.84 -0.73
N ASN A 31 -2.27 -14.87 -0.53
CA ASN A 31 -3.71 -14.70 -0.56
C ASN A 31 -4.17 -14.07 0.76
N THR A 32 -4.62 -12.83 0.69
CA THR A 32 -5.10 -12.07 1.86
C THR A 32 -6.62 -12.17 2.04
N GLY A 33 -7.24 -13.16 1.40
CA GLY A 33 -8.69 -13.31 1.46
C GLY A 33 -9.40 -12.27 0.61
N ASP A 34 -10.36 -11.57 1.18
CA ASP A 34 -11.13 -10.56 0.45
C ASP A 34 -10.41 -9.22 0.32
N ASN A 35 -9.33 -9.04 1.06
CA ASN A 35 -8.56 -7.79 1.01
C ASN A 35 -7.54 -7.83 -0.13
N LYS A 36 -7.28 -6.68 -0.74
CA LYS A 36 -6.22 -6.56 -1.77
C LYS A 36 -4.84 -6.65 -1.16
N ALA A 37 -4.69 -6.16 0.07
CA ALA A 37 -3.44 -6.14 0.78
C ALA A 37 -3.68 -5.76 2.24
N ASP A 38 -2.65 -5.93 3.06
CA ASP A 38 -2.65 -5.39 4.41
C ASP A 38 -1.22 -5.10 4.85
N TYR A 39 -1.09 -4.37 5.94
CA TYR A 39 0.18 -4.14 6.59
C TYR A 39 0.16 -4.80 7.96
N ASN A 40 1.06 -5.74 8.18
CA ASN A 40 1.22 -6.41 9.47
C ASN A 40 2.25 -5.64 10.29
N VAL A 41 1.78 -4.86 11.27
CA VAL A 41 2.65 -4.01 12.08
C VAL A 41 3.59 -4.82 12.97
N GLU A 42 3.14 -5.98 13.45
CA GLU A 42 3.97 -6.81 14.33
C GLU A 42 5.21 -7.34 13.61
N LYS A 43 5.06 -7.73 12.37
CA LYS A 43 6.13 -8.29 11.54
C LYS A 43 6.74 -7.28 10.58
N ASP A 44 6.24 -6.04 10.60
CA ASP A 44 6.64 -5.00 9.66
C ASP A 44 6.67 -5.55 8.22
N THR A 45 5.53 -6.10 7.79
CA THR A 45 5.41 -6.78 6.51
C THR A 45 4.19 -6.27 5.77
N ILE A 46 4.39 -5.86 4.52
CA ILE A 46 3.31 -5.53 3.61
C ILE A 46 2.96 -6.79 2.84
N ARG A 47 1.71 -7.23 2.96
CA ARG A 47 1.21 -8.43 2.28
C ARG A 47 0.29 -7.99 1.17
N ILE A 48 0.53 -8.51 -0.02
CA ILE A 48 -0.17 -8.09 -1.23
C ILE A 48 -0.75 -9.32 -1.92
N LYS A 49 -2.04 -9.22 -2.26
CA LYS A 49 -2.70 -10.23 -3.08
C LYS A 49 -2.28 -10.03 -4.53
N PRO A 50 -1.79 -11.07 -5.22
CA PRO A 50 -1.39 -10.91 -6.61
C PRO A 50 -2.50 -10.34 -7.48
N THR A 51 -2.11 -9.42 -8.36
CA THR A 51 -3.03 -8.81 -9.33
C THR A 51 -2.28 -8.62 -10.64
N SER A 52 -3.04 -8.63 -11.75
CA SER A 52 -2.48 -8.40 -13.07
C SER A 52 -2.54 -6.94 -13.50
N ARG A 53 -3.23 -6.10 -12.72
CA ARG A 53 -3.42 -4.68 -13.05
C ARG A 53 -2.36 -3.83 -12.37
N PHE A 54 -1.46 -3.30 -13.17
CA PHE A 54 -0.31 -2.55 -12.65
C PHE A 54 -0.72 -1.31 -11.87
N LYS A 55 -1.68 -0.55 -12.37
CA LYS A 55 -2.15 0.65 -11.66
C LYS A 55 -2.75 0.29 -10.29
N ASP A 56 -3.59 -0.75 -10.25
CA ASP A 56 -4.17 -1.20 -8.99
C ASP A 56 -3.10 -1.67 -8.03
N PHE A 57 -2.09 -2.38 -8.55
CA PHE A 57 -0.93 -2.80 -7.77
C PHE A 57 -0.24 -1.60 -7.13
N LEU A 58 0.04 -0.54 -7.91
CA LEU A 58 0.71 0.65 -7.38
C LEU A 58 -0.10 1.34 -6.31
N VAL A 59 -1.40 1.53 -6.52
CA VAL A 59 -2.27 2.14 -5.52
C VAL A 59 -2.20 1.33 -4.22
N THR A 60 -2.30 0.02 -4.34
CA THR A 60 -2.28 -0.89 -3.21
C THR A 60 -0.96 -0.83 -2.44
N VAL A 61 0.16 -0.88 -3.16
CA VAL A 61 1.48 -0.82 -2.52
C VAL A 61 1.68 0.50 -1.78
N PHE A 62 1.35 1.62 -2.42
CA PHE A 62 1.50 2.93 -1.79
C PHE A 62 0.57 3.09 -0.60
N HIS A 63 -0.64 2.53 -0.66
CA HIS A 63 -1.56 2.51 0.46
C HIS A 63 -0.91 1.85 1.69
N GLU A 64 -0.33 0.66 1.50
CA GLU A 64 0.30 -0.06 2.61
C GLU A 64 1.60 0.61 3.06
N ILE A 65 2.34 1.24 2.14
CA ILE A 65 3.52 2.02 2.50
C ILE A 65 3.14 3.16 3.44
N ASP A 66 2.00 3.82 3.21
CA ASP A 66 1.57 4.90 4.08
C ASP A 66 1.32 4.40 5.51
N HIS A 67 0.71 3.22 5.66
CA HIS A 67 0.55 2.60 6.99
C HIS A 67 1.90 2.32 7.64
N ALA A 68 2.83 1.75 6.89
CA ALA A 68 4.16 1.44 7.41
C ALA A 68 4.92 2.70 7.82
N LYS A 69 4.77 3.79 7.05
CA LYS A 69 5.37 5.08 7.41
C LYS A 69 4.79 5.62 8.71
N ASP A 70 3.49 5.52 8.90
CA ASP A 70 2.86 5.95 10.14
C ASP A 70 3.36 5.12 11.32
N ALA A 71 3.45 3.79 11.15
CA ALA A 71 3.93 2.90 12.20
C ALA A 71 5.40 3.22 12.56
N GLN A 72 6.24 3.50 11.56
CA GLN A 72 7.63 3.87 11.81
C GLN A 72 7.73 5.20 12.56
N ARG A 73 6.95 6.19 12.13
CA ARG A 73 6.98 7.53 12.72
C ARG A 73 6.46 7.53 14.15
N MET A 74 5.38 6.80 14.39
CA MET A 74 4.70 6.79 15.70
C MET A 74 5.27 5.77 16.67
N GLY A 75 5.87 4.71 16.16
CA GLY A 75 6.19 3.54 16.93
C GLY A 75 5.03 2.54 16.90
N LYS A 76 5.36 1.25 16.95
CA LYS A 76 4.40 0.17 16.75
C LYS A 76 3.19 0.25 17.69
N GLU A 77 3.45 0.40 18.99
CA GLU A 77 2.36 0.37 19.97
C GLU A 77 1.47 1.60 19.87
N ARG A 78 2.06 2.77 19.64
CA ARG A 78 1.28 4.00 19.49
C ARG A 78 0.45 3.97 18.22
N TYR A 79 1.01 3.44 17.13
CA TYR A 79 0.29 3.29 15.88
C TYR A 79 -0.93 2.38 16.04
N LYS A 80 -0.73 1.22 16.67
CA LYS A 80 -1.81 0.26 16.92
C LYS A 80 -2.96 0.90 17.71
N LYS A 81 -2.59 1.62 18.77
CA LYS A 81 -3.58 2.28 19.64
C LYS A 81 -4.31 3.39 18.88
N ALA A 82 -3.58 4.21 18.14
CA ALA A 82 -4.19 5.30 17.37
C ALA A 82 -5.13 4.76 16.30
N TYR A 83 -4.74 3.69 15.62
CA TYR A 83 -5.58 3.04 14.62
C TYR A 83 -6.87 2.51 15.24
N GLU A 84 -6.78 1.87 16.40
CA GLU A 84 -7.93 1.34 17.12
C GLU A 84 -8.91 2.45 17.54
N ILE A 85 -8.37 3.58 18.00
CA ILE A 85 -9.19 4.74 18.38
C ILE A 85 -9.98 5.24 17.16
N GLU A 86 -9.33 5.36 16.00
CA GLU A 86 -10.02 5.82 14.79
C GLU A 86 -11.04 4.80 14.29
N MET A 87 -10.76 3.51 14.45
CA MET A 87 -11.68 2.44 14.11
C MET A 87 -12.96 2.57 14.97
N ASN A 88 -12.81 2.76 16.26
CA ASN A 88 -13.95 2.92 17.18
C ASN A 88 -14.75 4.17 16.88
N LYS A 89 -14.09 5.28 16.55
CA LYS A 89 -14.78 6.51 16.14
C LYS A 89 -15.64 6.29 14.91
N ALA A 90 -15.10 5.61 13.90
CA ALA A 90 -15.81 5.33 12.66
C ALA A 90 -17.10 4.53 12.96
N VAL A 91 -17.00 3.49 13.76
CA VAL A 91 -18.15 2.66 14.14
C VAL A 91 -19.18 3.46 14.95
N GLN A 92 -18.73 4.25 15.92
CA GLN A 92 -19.62 5.08 16.75
C GLN A 92 -20.39 6.11 15.91
N ASN A 93 -19.80 6.57 14.81
CA ASN A 93 -20.45 7.50 13.90
C ASN A 93 -21.30 6.81 12.83
N GLY A 94 -21.52 5.50 12.98
CA GLY A 94 -22.36 4.74 12.05
C GLY A 94 -21.66 4.29 10.78
N GLY A 95 -20.34 4.44 10.72
CA GLY A 95 -19.53 4.06 9.57
C GLY A 95 -18.91 2.69 9.68
N ASP A 96 -18.06 2.38 8.70
CA ASP A 96 -17.31 1.13 8.62
C ASP A 96 -15.99 1.27 9.35
N ALA A 97 -15.62 0.25 10.13
CA ALA A 97 -14.41 0.26 10.95
C ALA A 97 -13.12 0.44 10.12
N HIS A 98 -13.12 -0.08 8.89
CA HIS A 98 -11.98 0.04 7.98
C HIS A 98 -12.14 1.24 7.04
N ASP A 99 -13.21 1.25 6.24
CA ASP A 99 -13.35 2.24 5.17
C ASP A 99 -13.47 3.67 5.68
N ASP A 100 -14.06 3.87 6.86
CA ASP A 100 -14.24 5.19 7.45
C ASP A 100 -13.19 5.53 8.50
N ASN A 101 -12.20 4.67 8.67
CA ASN A 101 -11.06 4.92 9.55
C ASN A 101 -10.17 6.02 8.95
N TYR A 102 -9.79 6.99 9.74
CA TYR A 102 -8.95 8.11 9.30
C TYR A 102 -7.67 7.62 8.61
N TYR A 103 -6.99 6.62 9.18
CA TYR A 103 -5.73 6.13 8.63
C TYR A 103 -5.93 5.43 7.29
N GLU A 104 -7.06 4.74 7.12
CA GLU A 104 -7.36 4.10 5.84
C GLU A 104 -7.71 5.12 4.77
N LYS A 105 -8.49 6.14 5.11
CA LYS A 105 -8.80 7.22 4.17
C LYS A 105 -7.55 7.97 3.73
N LYS A 106 -6.67 8.26 4.69
CA LYS A 106 -5.40 8.93 4.41
C LYS A 106 -4.52 8.06 3.51
N ALA A 107 -4.42 6.77 3.80
CA ALA A 107 -3.61 5.84 3.04
C ALA A 107 -4.14 5.67 1.61
N GLU A 108 -5.44 5.62 1.44
CA GLU A 108 -6.04 5.51 0.11
C GLU A 108 -5.77 6.74 -0.73
N LYS A 109 -5.89 7.91 -0.15
CA LYS A 109 -5.59 9.17 -0.83
C LYS A 109 -4.12 9.23 -1.25
N TYR A 110 -3.23 8.85 -0.35
CA TYR A 110 -1.79 8.79 -0.61
C TYR A 110 -1.50 7.79 -1.74
N GLY A 111 -2.09 6.62 -1.66
CA GLY A 111 -1.87 5.57 -2.66
C GLY A 111 -2.26 6.01 -4.06
N ARG A 112 -3.43 6.63 -4.20
CA ARG A 112 -3.91 7.12 -5.50
C ARG A 112 -3.01 8.21 -6.06
N LYS A 113 -2.61 9.14 -5.21
CA LYS A 113 -1.73 10.24 -5.62
C LYS A 113 -0.37 9.72 -6.07
N MET A 114 0.24 8.86 -5.29
CA MET A 114 1.57 8.35 -5.57
C MET A 114 1.58 7.44 -6.79
N ALA A 115 0.55 6.64 -6.97
CA ALA A 115 0.42 5.78 -8.15
C ALA A 115 0.32 6.63 -9.42
N LYS A 116 -0.47 7.70 -9.38
CA LYS A 116 -0.60 8.62 -10.51
C LYS A 116 0.74 9.27 -10.84
N ASP A 117 1.48 9.73 -9.83
CA ASP A 117 2.78 10.36 -10.03
C ASP A 117 3.78 9.35 -10.60
N TYR A 118 3.80 8.13 -10.08
CA TYR A 118 4.69 7.09 -10.57
C TYR A 118 4.43 6.79 -12.05
N LEU A 119 3.17 6.63 -12.43
CA LEU A 119 2.81 6.34 -13.81
C LEU A 119 3.18 7.51 -14.74
N ARG A 120 2.99 8.74 -14.30
CA ARG A 120 3.35 9.92 -15.07
C ARG A 120 4.86 10.00 -15.31
N ILE A 121 5.64 9.78 -14.26
CA ILE A 121 7.10 9.90 -14.32
C ILE A 121 7.72 8.74 -15.09
N ASN A 122 7.19 7.53 -14.93
CA ASN A 122 7.78 6.31 -15.48
C ASN A 122 7.09 5.83 -16.75
N ARG A 123 6.19 6.63 -17.32
CA ARG A 123 5.40 6.24 -18.48
C ARG A 123 6.26 5.75 -19.65
N LYS A 124 7.34 6.43 -19.96
CA LYS A 124 8.23 6.03 -21.04
C LYS A 124 8.81 4.63 -20.78
N ASN A 125 9.20 4.37 -19.56
CA ASN A 125 9.83 3.10 -19.21
C ASN A 125 8.85 1.95 -19.26
N ILE A 126 7.56 2.21 -19.04
CA ILE A 126 6.54 1.18 -18.97
C ILE A 126 5.87 0.98 -20.32
N TYR A 127 5.55 2.07 -21.02
CA TYR A 127 4.76 1.99 -22.25
C TYR A 127 5.58 2.10 -23.53
N TRP A 128 6.63 2.89 -23.52
CA TRP A 128 7.33 3.23 -24.76
C TRP A 128 8.47 2.28 -25.11
N LYS A 129 8.80 1.38 -24.23
CA LYS A 129 9.77 0.34 -24.51
C LYS A 129 9.18 -0.87 -25.19
N ASN A 130 7.90 -0.84 -25.41
CA ASN A 130 7.26 -1.85 -26.25
C ASN A 130 7.69 -1.66 -27.73
#